data_bb76910243f2056c67b3ff798bcc4bab
#
_entry.id   bb76910243f2056c67b3ff798bcc4bab
#
_cell.length_a   1.000
_cell.length_b   1.000
_cell.length_c   1.000
_cell.angle_alpha   90.00
_cell.angle_beta   90.00
_cell.angle_gamma   90.00
#
_symmetry.space_group_name_H-M   'P 1'
#
loop_
_entity.id
_entity.type
_entity.pdbx_description
1 polymer ?
#
loop_
_entity_poly.entity_id
_entity_poly.type
_entity_poly.pdbx_seq_one_letter_code
_entity_poly.pdbx_strand_id
1 'polypeptide(L)'
;KLDRKTDCMTYTSIYLDEFRSLLKQIDQPALDRMADQLARVRNEKGRLFFLGVGGSAANCSHAVNDFRKIAGFEAYTPTDNVAELTARTNDDGWDTIFMAWLAGSRLTAKDAVFVLSVGGGTPAVSANLVRAVGYACRVGASVLGIVGRDGGFTARMASYACIIVPTITPETITPYTESMQSVLLHLLVFHPVLRR
;
A
#
# COMPACT_ATOMS: atom_id res chain seq x y z
N LYS A 1 42.76 -21.01 -27.27
CA LYS A 1 41.91 -21.49 -26.14
C LYS A 1 41.25 -20.28 -25.51
N LEU A 2 40.04 -19.99 -25.93
CA LEU A 2 39.19 -18.98 -25.26
C LEU A 2 38.59 -19.65 -24.04
N ASP A 3 39.07 -19.25 -22.86
CA ASP A 3 38.43 -19.53 -21.58
C ASP A 3 37.08 -18.81 -21.57
N ARG A 4 36.01 -19.55 -21.85
CA ARG A 4 34.66 -19.11 -21.51
C ARG A 4 34.55 -19.22 -19.98
N LYS A 5 34.86 -18.12 -19.27
CA LYS A 5 34.32 -17.92 -17.92
C LYS A 5 32.79 -17.98 -18.07
N THR A 6 32.20 -19.09 -17.68
CA THR A 6 30.78 -19.14 -17.35
C THR A 6 30.58 -18.11 -16.25
N ASP A 7 30.04 -16.94 -16.61
CA ASP A 7 29.59 -15.95 -15.64
C ASP A 7 28.53 -16.61 -14.78
N CYS A 8 28.95 -17.19 -13.65
CA CYS A 8 28.05 -17.70 -12.65
C CYS A 8 27.39 -16.49 -12.00
N MET A 9 26.16 -16.18 -12.40
CA MET A 9 25.39 -15.06 -11.82
C MET A 9 25.31 -15.25 -10.30
N THR A 10 25.75 -14.25 -9.55
CA THR A 10 25.65 -14.26 -8.10
C THR A 10 24.20 -14.03 -7.68
N TYR A 11 23.83 -14.49 -6.46
CA TYR A 11 22.52 -14.18 -5.89
C TYR A 11 22.22 -12.68 -5.92
N THR A 12 23.20 -11.83 -5.59
CA THR A 12 23.06 -10.37 -5.61
C THR A 12 22.71 -9.86 -7.00
N SER A 13 23.41 -10.37 -8.04
CA SER A 13 23.14 -9.99 -9.43
C SER A 13 21.72 -10.39 -9.84
N ILE A 14 21.33 -11.63 -9.55
CA ILE A 14 19.98 -12.14 -9.85
C ILE A 14 18.92 -11.27 -9.19
N TYR A 15 19.05 -11.03 -7.87
CA TYR A 15 18.08 -10.24 -7.09
C TYR A 15 17.89 -8.82 -7.66
N LEU A 16 18.99 -8.15 -8.00
CA LEU A 16 18.94 -6.78 -8.53
C LEU A 16 18.38 -6.74 -9.97
N ASP A 17 18.66 -7.74 -10.79
CA ASP A 17 18.12 -7.82 -12.15
C ASP A 17 16.63 -8.15 -12.15
N GLU A 18 16.17 -9.02 -11.25
CA GLU A 18 14.74 -9.27 -11.03
C GLU A 18 14.02 -8.00 -10.60
N PHE A 19 14.58 -7.26 -9.64
CA PHE A 19 13.99 -5.98 -9.19
C PHE A 19 13.92 -4.95 -10.32
N ARG A 20 14.96 -4.86 -11.15
CA ARG A 20 14.96 -4.02 -12.36
C ARG A 20 13.88 -4.43 -13.35
N SER A 21 13.63 -5.72 -13.50
CA SER A 21 12.57 -6.26 -14.35
C SER A 21 11.18 -5.89 -13.83
N LEU A 22 10.97 -5.93 -12.51
CA LEU A 22 9.71 -5.51 -11.88
C LEU A 22 9.38 -4.04 -12.15
N LEU A 23 10.36 -3.14 -12.03
CA LEU A 23 10.18 -1.71 -12.30
C LEU A 23 9.63 -1.45 -13.71
N LYS A 24 10.05 -2.25 -14.71
CA LYS A 24 9.59 -2.13 -16.11
C LYS A 24 8.15 -2.58 -16.32
N GLN A 25 7.61 -3.38 -15.41
CA GLN A 25 6.28 -3.99 -15.51
C GLN A 25 5.21 -3.22 -14.71
N ILE A 26 5.60 -2.21 -13.96
CA ILE A 26 4.66 -1.39 -13.19
C ILE A 26 3.74 -0.59 -14.13
N ASP A 27 2.45 -0.61 -13.85
CA ASP A 27 1.43 0.18 -14.59
C ASP A 27 1.61 1.68 -14.27
N GLN A 28 2.41 2.35 -15.10
CA GLN A 28 2.68 3.78 -14.96
C GLN A 28 1.40 4.64 -15.10
N PRO A 29 0.51 4.41 -16.09
CA PRO A 29 -0.75 5.13 -16.17
C PRO A 29 -1.63 4.98 -14.92
N ALA A 30 -1.60 3.83 -14.24
CA ALA A 30 -2.33 3.66 -12.99
C ALA A 30 -1.73 4.50 -11.85
N LEU A 31 -0.40 4.68 -11.83
CA LEU A 31 0.26 5.58 -10.86
C LEU A 31 -0.15 7.04 -11.08
N ASP A 32 -0.21 7.50 -12.33
CA ASP A 32 -0.66 8.85 -12.66
C ASP A 32 -2.12 9.06 -12.20
N ARG A 33 -3.02 8.11 -12.51
CA ARG A 33 -4.42 8.16 -12.02
C ARG A 33 -4.50 8.15 -10.49
N MET A 34 -3.61 7.42 -9.82
CA MET A 34 -3.53 7.39 -8.36
C MET A 34 -3.09 8.75 -7.80
N ALA A 35 -2.09 9.38 -8.41
CA ALA A 35 -1.64 10.72 -8.05
C ALA A 35 -2.74 11.77 -8.23
N ASP A 36 -3.47 11.73 -9.34
CA ASP A 36 -4.61 12.62 -9.60
C ASP A 36 -5.72 12.45 -8.56
N GLN A 37 -6.06 11.20 -8.20
CA GLN A 37 -7.07 10.94 -7.19
C GLN A 37 -6.64 11.43 -5.80
N LEU A 38 -5.37 11.21 -5.43
CA LEU A 38 -4.82 11.74 -4.19
C LEU A 38 -4.88 13.29 -4.17
N ALA A 39 -4.56 13.95 -5.30
CA ALA A 39 -4.67 15.39 -5.39
C ALA A 39 -6.11 15.89 -5.18
N ARG A 40 -7.11 15.18 -5.72
CA ARG A 40 -8.54 15.50 -5.46
C ARG A 40 -8.88 15.38 -3.98
N VAL A 41 -8.54 14.25 -3.35
CA VAL A 41 -8.77 14.04 -1.91
C VAL A 41 -8.19 15.19 -1.09
N ARG A 42 -6.94 15.57 -1.36
CA ARG A 42 -6.30 16.70 -0.67
C ARG A 42 -7.03 18.03 -0.90
N ASN A 43 -7.38 18.32 -2.14
CA ASN A 43 -8.02 19.59 -2.51
C ASN A 43 -9.43 19.71 -1.89
N GLU A 44 -10.13 18.59 -1.73
CA GLU A 44 -11.43 18.50 -1.06
C GLU A 44 -11.30 18.46 0.48
N LYS A 45 -10.08 18.61 1.01
CA LYS A 45 -9.76 18.52 2.45
C LYS A 45 -10.14 17.15 3.04
N GLY A 46 -10.08 16.11 2.25
CA GLY A 46 -10.18 14.73 2.71
C GLY A 46 -8.87 14.28 3.36
N ARG A 47 -8.98 13.25 4.19
CA ARG A 47 -7.87 12.63 4.92
C ARG A 47 -7.40 11.37 4.20
N LEU A 48 -6.16 10.97 4.48
CA LEU A 48 -5.55 9.78 3.91
C LEU A 48 -5.26 8.77 5.03
N PHE A 49 -5.84 7.59 4.94
CA PHE A 49 -5.71 6.51 5.91
C PHE A 49 -4.91 5.36 5.30
N PHE A 50 -3.69 5.15 5.78
CA PHE A 50 -2.85 4.04 5.36
C PHE A 50 -3.13 2.79 6.18
N LEU A 51 -3.29 1.64 5.52
CA LEU A 51 -3.52 0.34 6.17
C LEU A 51 -2.53 -0.70 5.67
N GLY A 52 -1.86 -1.37 6.58
CA GLY A 52 -0.90 -2.44 6.27
C GLY A 52 -0.63 -3.33 7.47
N VAL A 53 0.01 -4.47 7.22
CA VAL A 53 0.42 -5.46 8.23
C VAL A 53 1.88 -5.80 8.03
N GLY A 54 2.64 -5.99 9.11
CA GLY A 54 4.07 -6.35 9.05
C GLY A 54 4.94 -5.25 8.42
N GLY A 55 5.80 -5.59 7.46
CA GLY A 55 6.64 -4.63 6.75
C GLY A 55 5.83 -3.60 5.98
N SER A 56 4.68 -4.01 5.44
CA SER A 56 3.72 -3.07 4.84
C SER A 56 3.18 -2.04 5.85
N ALA A 57 3.00 -2.40 7.14
CA ALA A 57 2.63 -1.43 8.19
C ALA A 57 3.77 -0.43 8.47
N ALA A 58 5.02 -0.89 8.46
CA ALA A 58 6.18 0.00 8.58
C ALA A 58 6.23 1.02 7.42
N ASN A 59 5.95 0.57 6.20
CA ASN A 59 5.81 1.45 5.04
C ASN A 59 4.64 2.43 5.19
N CYS A 60 3.53 2.04 5.84
CA CYS A 60 2.41 2.95 6.15
C CYS A 60 2.85 4.09 7.08
N SER A 61 3.55 3.78 8.17
CA SER A 61 4.07 4.78 9.11
C SER A 61 5.02 5.76 8.42
N HIS A 62 5.92 5.24 7.57
CA HIS A 62 6.81 6.07 6.77
C HIS A 62 6.02 6.98 5.80
N ALA A 63 5.04 6.41 5.08
CA ALA A 63 4.20 7.16 4.15
C ALA A 63 3.41 8.28 4.85
N VAL A 64 2.86 8.03 6.04
CA VAL A 64 2.17 9.07 6.84
C VAL A 64 3.06 10.28 7.05
N ASN A 65 4.32 10.08 7.45
CA ASN A 65 5.28 11.18 7.61
C ASN A 65 5.46 11.97 6.32
N ASP A 66 5.72 11.29 5.21
CA ASP A 66 6.06 11.92 3.94
C ASP A 66 4.87 12.64 3.30
N PHE A 67 3.69 12.01 3.32
CA PHE A 67 2.47 12.63 2.80
C PHE A 67 2.05 13.85 3.61
N ARG A 68 2.28 13.85 4.93
CA ARG A 68 2.04 15.04 5.76
C ARG A 68 3.05 16.14 5.48
N LYS A 69 4.35 15.81 5.48
CA LYS A 69 5.44 16.77 5.43
C LYS A 69 5.65 17.36 4.03
N ILE A 70 5.54 16.53 2.98
CA ILE A 70 5.91 16.90 1.61
C ILE A 70 4.66 17.22 0.78
N ALA A 71 3.65 16.38 0.83
CA ALA A 71 2.43 16.53 0.01
C ALA A 71 1.28 17.27 0.74
N GLY A 72 1.44 17.59 2.03
CA GLY A 72 0.50 18.40 2.80
C GLY A 72 -0.85 17.74 3.07
N PHE A 73 -0.87 16.43 3.22
CA PHE A 73 -2.07 15.70 3.62
C PHE A 73 -2.28 15.70 5.14
N GLU A 74 -3.53 15.60 5.56
CA GLU A 74 -3.89 15.04 6.84
C GLU A 74 -3.90 13.51 6.70
N ALA A 75 -2.85 12.83 7.18
CA ALA A 75 -2.64 11.39 6.97
C ALA A 75 -2.41 10.65 8.29
N TYR A 76 -2.87 9.40 8.36
CA TYR A 76 -2.83 8.55 9.56
C TYR A 76 -2.66 7.07 9.21
N THR A 77 -2.15 6.28 10.19
CA THR A 77 -2.20 4.82 10.16
C THR A 77 -2.51 4.26 11.56
N PRO A 78 -3.31 3.20 11.69
CA PRO A 78 -3.68 2.64 12.99
C PRO A 78 -2.50 2.03 13.75
N THR A 79 -1.45 1.65 13.06
CA THR A 79 -0.28 1.00 13.65
C THR A 79 0.67 1.96 14.40
N ASP A 80 0.46 3.28 14.27
CA ASP A 80 1.25 4.27 15.01
C ASP A 80 0.79 4.41 16.47
N ASN A 81 -0.42 3.95 16.80
CA ASN A 81 -0.92 3.91 18.18
C ASN A 81 -0.96 2.48 18.70
N VAL A 82 0.13 2.03 19.31
CA VAL A 82 0.26 0.68 19.84
C VAL A 82 -0.78 0.36 20.92
N ALA A 83 -1.19 1.34 21.72
CA ALA A 83 -2.18 1.14 22.77
C ALA A 83 -3.57 0.83 22.18
N GLU A 84 -4.03 1.60 21.21
CA GLU A 84 -5.31 1.33 20.53
C GLU A 84 -5.27 0.03 19.73
N LEU A 85 -4.17 -0.24 19.01
CA LEU A 85 -3.98 -1.46 18.24
C LEU A 85 -4.10 -2.70 19.14
N THR A 86 -3.40 -2.72 20.26
CA THR A 86 -3.37 -3.87 21.17
C THR A 86 -4.67 -4.05 21.92
N ALA A 87 -5.30 -2.97 22.41
CA ALA A 87 -6.59 -3.01 23.08
C ALA A 87 -7.67 -3.57 22.15
N ARG A 88 -7.82 -3.02 20.93
CA ARG A 88 -8.80 -3.53 19.95
C ARG A 88 -8.54 -4.97 19.54
N THR A 89 -7.26 -5.37 19.42
CA THR A 89 -6.93 -6.77 19.12
C THR A 89 -7.38 -7.71 20.24
N ASN A 90 -7.18 -7.31 21.50
CA ASN A 90 -7.55 -8.10 22.68
C ASN A 90 -9.09 -8.18 22.85
N ASP A 91 -9.77 -7.06 22.66
CA ASP A 91 -11.20 -6.93 23.02
C ASP A 91 -12.13 -7.31 21.85
N ASP A 92 -11.77 -6.91 20.61
CA ASP A 92 -12.62 -7.03 19.43
C ASP A 92 -12.09 -8.03 18.38
N GLY A 93 -10.87 -8.52 18.57
CA GLY A 93 -10.17 -9.44 17.67
C GLY A 93 -9.48 -8.76 16.49
N TRP A 94 -8.41 -9.42 16.03
CA TRP A 94 -7.54 -8.92 14.95
C TRP A 94 -8.26 -8.56 13.64
N ASP A 95 -9.31 -9.28 13.31
CA ASP A 95 -10.04 -9.09 12.05
C ASP A 95 -10.81 -7.76 11.96
N THR A 96 -11.13 -7.15 13.10
CA THR A 96 -11.99 -5.98 13.17
C THR A 96 -11.23 -4.68 13.34
N ILE A 97 -9.96 -4.75 13.75
CA ILE A 97 -9.20 -3.59 14.25
C ILE A 97 -9.19 -2.40 13.28
N PHE A 98 -8.91 -2.63 12.01
CA PHE A 98 -8.79 -1.53 11.04
C PHE A 98 -10.16 -0.94 10.69
N MET A 99 -11.18 -1.77 10.56
CA MET A 99 -12.55 -1.30 10.35
C MET A 99 -13.04 -0.46 11.54
N ALA A 100 -12.88 -0.96 12.76
CA ALA A 100 -13.28 -0.27 13.98
C ALA A 100 -12.51 1.04 14.17
N TRP A 101 -11.21 1.05 13.84
CA TRP A 101 -10.39 2.25 13.88
C TRP A 101 -10.85 3.30 12.86
N LEU A 102 -11.15 2.92 11.62
CA LEU A 102 -11.70 3.82 10.59
C LEU A 102 -13.07 4.38 11.01
N ALA A 103 -13.93 3.56 11.62
CA ALA A 103 -15.22 4.00 12.15
C ALA A 103 -15.04 5.02 13.29
N GLY A 104 -14.15 4.74 14.25
CA GLY A 104 -13.78 5.67 15.32
C GLY A 104 -13.16 6.97 14.80
N SER A 105 -12.43 6.90 13.70
CA SER A 105 -11.88 8.06 12.98
C SER A 105 -12.94 8.81 12.15
N ARG A 106 -14.19 8.36 12.15
CA ARG A 106 -15.28 8.97 11.39
C ARG A 106 -14.95 9.12 9.92
N LEU A 107 -14.55 8.01 9.27
CA LEU A 107 -14.28 7.97 7.83
C LEU A 107 -15.46 8.52 7.04
N THR A 108 -15.20 9.34 6.03
CA THR A 108 -16.20 9.96 5.16
C THR A 108 -15.93 9.69 3.69
N ALA A 109 -16.89 10.01 2.82
CA ALA A 109 -16.73 9.90 1.37
C ALA A 109 -15.67 10.84 0.76
N LYS A 110 -15.20 11.85 1.50
CA LYS A 110 -14.10 12.73 1.07
C LYS A 110 -12.73 12.13 1.29
N ASP A 111 -12.64 11.11 2.16
CA ASP A 111 -11.39 10.51 2.59
C ASP A 111 -10.93 9.43 1.59
N ALA A 112 -9.67 9.02 1.72
CA ALA A 112 -9.15 7.86 1.03
C ALA A 112 -8.51 6.86 2.00
N VAL A 113 -8.69 5.58 1.70
CA VAL A 113 -8.01 4.45 2.32
C VAL A 113 -6.96 3.93 1.35
N PHE A 114 -5.70 3.93 1.75
CA PHE A 114 -4.57 3.45 0.97
C PHE A 114 -4.01 2.17 1.57
N VAL A 115 -4.16 1.06 0.87
CA VAL A 115 -3.74 -0.26 1.35
C VAL A 115 -2.36 -0.61 0.84
N LEU A 116 -1.47 -0.98 1.75
CA LEU A 116 -0.18 -1.61 1.47
C LEU A 116 -0.24 -3.06 1.94
N SER A 117 -0.07 -4.01 1.02
CA SER A 117 -0.19 -5.43 1.37
C SER A 117 0.46 -6.33 0.33
N VAL A 118 1.12 -7.40 0.77
CA VAL A 118 1.65 -8.42 -0.14
C VAL A 118 0.54 -9.18 -0.86
N GLY A 119 -0.59 -9.45 -0.19
CA GLY A 119 -1.67 -10.26 -0.77
C GLY A 119 -2.99 -9.51 -1.00
N GLY A 120 -3.07 -8.22 -0.65
CA GLY A 120 -4.29 -7.41 -0.83
C GLY A 120 -5.50 -7.83 0.01
N GLY A 121 -5.35 -8.83 0.89
CA GLY A 121 -6.39 -9.34 1.78
C GLY A 121 -7.28 -10.43 1.16
N THR A 122 -7.49 -11.49 1.93
CA THR A 122 -8.46 -12.56 1.68
C THR A 122 -9.22 -12.85 2.98
N PRO A 123 -10.35 -13.57 2.95
CA PRO A 123 -11.06 -13.95 4.18
C PRO A 123 -10.19 -14.75 5.17
N ALA A 124 -9.23 -15.52 4.66
CA ALA A 124 -8.34 -16.35 5.47
C ALA A 124 -7.05 -15.63 5.92
N VAL A 125 -6.59 -14.63 5.15
CA VAL A 125 -5.33 -13.93 5.42
C VAL A 125 -5.57 -12.42 5.29
N SER A 126 -5.28 -11.69 6.36
CA SER A 126 -5.53 -10.24 6.45
C SER A 126 -7.02 -9.87 6.31
N ALA A 127 -7.90 -10.61 7.00
CA ALA A 127 -9.34 -10.32 7.08
C ALA A 127 -9.63 -8.91 7.61
N ASN A 128 -8.74 -8.36 8.44
CA ASN A 128 -8.77 -6.95 8.88
C ASN A 128 -8.76 -5.97 7.71
N LEU A 129 -7.94 -6.19 6.67
CA LEU A 129 -7.94 -5.37 5.45
C LEU A 129 -9.25 -5.55 4.67
N VAL A 130 -9.74 -6.79 4.53
CA VAL A 130 -11.02 -7.08 3.84
C VAL A 130 -12.18 -6.32 4.48
N ARG A 131 -12.29 -6.37 5.81
CA ARG A 131 -13.34 -5.66 6.56
C ARG A 131 -13.21 -4.13 6.44
N ALA A 132 -11.98 -3.61 6.53
CA ALA A 132 -11.70 -2.18 6.42
C ALA A 132 -12.01 -1.63 5.02
N VAL A 133 -11.55 -2.32 3.97
CA VAL A 133 -11.85 -1.94 2.58
C VAL A 133 -13.34 -2.02 2.30
N GLY A 134 -14.03 -3.09 2.73
CA GLY A 134 -15.49 -3.20 2.61
C GLY A 134 -16.23 -2.07 3.34
N TYR A 135 -15.75 -1.65 4.51
CA TYR A 135 -16.29 -0.49 5.22
C TYR A 135 -16.06 0.81 4.46
N ALA A 136 -14.84 1.06 3.96
CA ALA A 136 -14.51 2.23 3.17
C ALA A 136 -15.41 2.37 1.93
N CYS A 137 -15.64 1.28 1.20
CA CYS A 137 -16.56 1.26 0.05
C CYS A 137 -18.00 1.61 0.46
N ARG A 138 -18.52 1.08 1.57
CA ARG A 138 -19.87 1.42 2.06
C ARG A 138 -20.03 2.88 2.45
N VAL A 139 -18.97 3.49 2.97
CA VAL A 139 -18.94 4.93 3.32
C VAL A 139 -18.79 5.81 2.08
N GLY A 140 -18.36 5.25 0.95
CA GLY A 140 -18.07 5.99 -0.28
C GLY A 140 -16.66 6.59 -0.31
N ALA A 141 -15.77 6.22 0.63
CA ALA A 141 -14.38 6.65 0.62
C ALA A 141 -13.61 6.01 -0.54
N SER A 142 -12.64 6.73 -1.09
CA SER A 142 -11.78 6.21 -2.15
C SER A 142 -10.90 5.08 -1.61
N VAL A 143 -10.77 3.98 -2.37
CA VAL A 143 -9.85 2.89 -2.07
C VAL A 143 -8.73 2.86 -3.11
N LEU A 144 -7.50 2.92 -2.63
CA LEU A 144 -6.27 2.85 -3.40
C LEU A 144 -5.38 1.74 -2.82
N GLY A 145 -4.42 1.23 -3.57
CA GLY A 145 -3.49 0.24 -3.03
C GLY A 145 -2.22 0.04 -3.85
N ILE A 146 -1.17 -0.42 -3.17
CA ILE A 146 0.02 -1.03 -3.77
C ILE A 146 0.15 -2.42 -3.14
N VAL A 147 -0.13 -3.43 -3.94
CA VAL A 147 -0.30 -4.82 -3.48
C VAL A 147 0.50 -5.78 -4.36
N GLY A 148 0.73 -6.99 -3.90
CA GLY A 148 1.34 -8.05 -4.69
C GLY A 148 0.34 -9.15 -5.04
N ARG A 149 0.85 -10.31 -5.47
CA ARG A 149 0.06 -11.49 -5.91
C ARG A 149 -0.97 -11.13 -6.99
N ASP A 150 -2.21 -11.51 -6.77
CA ASP A 150 -3.37 -11.18 -7.61
C ASP A 150 -4.10 -9.88 -7.18
N GLY A 151 -3.54 -9.18 -6.19
CA GLY A 151 -4.10 -7.96 -5.62
C GLY A 151 -5.22 -8.18 -4.59
N GLY A 152 -5.70 -9.40 -4.43
CA GLY A 152 -6.68 -9.79 -3.43
C GLY A 152 -7.97 -8.98 -3.44
N PHE A 153 -8.56 -8.81 -2.27
CA PHE A 153 -9.80 -8.04 -2.10
C PHE A 153 -9.58 -6.54 -2.42
N THR A 154 -8.40 -6.00 -2.08
CA THR A 154 -8.08 -4.59 -2.32
C THR A 154 -8.15 -4.22 -3.79
N ALA A 155 -7.52 -5.00 -4.69
CA ALA A 155 -7.54 -4.71 -6.12
C ALA A 155 -8.94 -4.78 -6.72
N ARG A 156 -9.76 -5.74 -6.26
CA ARG A 156 -11.17 -5.88 -6.72
C ARG A 156 -12.06 -4.73 -6.30
N MET A 157 -11.75 -4.08 -5.17
CA MET A 157 -12.57 -3.01 -4.59
C MET A 157 -11.99 -1.61 -4.82
N ALA A 158 -10.79 -1.50 -5.39
CA ALA A 158 -10.16 -0.21 -5.64
C ALA A 158 -11.00 0.63 -6.61
N SER A 159 -11.34 1.84 -6.19
CA SER A 159 -12.27 2.71 -6.91
C SER A 159 -11.61 3.43 -8.09
N TYR A 160 -10.29 3.68 -8.02
CA TYR A 160 -9.55 4.48 -8.99
C TYR A 160 -8.29 3.81 -9.50
N ALA A 161 -7.42 3.35 -8.61
CA ALA A 161 -6.20 2.67 -8.99
C ALA A 161 -5.71 1.74 -7.88
N CYS A 162 -5.26 0.56 -8.29
CA CYS A 162 -4.49 -0.35 -7.46
C CYS A 162 -3.31 -0.84 -8.29
N ILE A 163 -2.11 -0.62 -7.76
CA ILE A 163 -0.89 -1.12 -8.39
C ILE A 163 -0.66 -2.54 -7.90
N ILE A 164 -0.60 -3.47 -8.84
CA ILE A 164 -0.21 -4.85 -8.55
C ILE A 164 1.26 -5.02 -8.90
N VAL A 165 2.08 -5.25 -7.87
CA VAL A 165 3.50 -5.58 -8.05
C VAL A 165 3.59 -7.00 -8.58
N PRO A 166 4.18 -7.21 -9.76
CA PRO A 166 4.30 -8.55 -10.34
C PRO A 166 5.07 -9.51 -9.44
N THR A 167 4.71 -10.78 -9.49
CA THR A 167 5.43 -11.86 -8.80
C THR A 167 6.45 -12.48 -9.74
N ILE A 168 7.71 -12.56 -9.32
CA ILE A 168 8.74 -13.32 -10.05
C ILE A 168 8.81 -14.74 -9.51
N THR A 169 9.07 -14.88 -8.21
CA THR A 169 9.05 -16.19 -7.53
C THR A 169 8.22 -16.11 -6.25
N PRO A 170 7.65 -17.23 -5.76
CA PRO A 170 6.92 -17.25 -4.49
C PRO A 170 7.77 -16.80 -3.30
N GLU A 171 9.07 -17.10 -3.29
CA GLU A 171 10.00 -16.80 -2.22
C GLU A 171 10.31 -15.30 -2.12
N THR A 172 10.34 -14.61 -3.25
CA THR A 172 10.72 -13.19 -3.32
C THR A 172 9.53 -12.23 -3.35
N ILE A 173 8.30 -12.74 -3.35
CA ILE A 173 7.10 -11.90 -3.46
C ILE A 173 7.00 -10.87 -2.33
N THR A 174 7.26 -11.26 -1.08
CA THR A 174 7.18 -10.35 0.07
C THR A 174 8.25 -9.26 0.00
N PRO A 175 9.56 -9.58 -0.06
CA PRO A 175 10.59 -8.54 -0.10
C PRO A 175 10.46 -7.62 -1.31
N TYR A 176 10.10 -8.14 -2.48
CA TYR A 176 9.93 -7.27 -3.65
C TYR A 176 8.69 -6.39 -3.56
N THR A 177 7.57 -6.92 -3.08
CA THR A 177 6.36 -6.10 -2.91
C THR A 177 6.60 -4.97 -1.91
N GLU A 178 7.18 -5.26 -0.75
CA GLU A 178 7.41 -4.27 0.30
C GLU A 178 8.47 -3.23 -0.10
N SER A 179 9.53 -3.64 -0.82
CA SER A 179 10.50 -2.71 -1.38
C SER A 179 9.86 -1.80 -2.45
N MET A 180 9.01 -2.39 -3.33
CA MET A 180 8.32 -1.64 -4.36
C MET A 180 7.31 -0.65 -3.76
N GLN A 181 6.61 -1.02 -2.68
CA GLN A 181 5.75 -0.09 -1.94
C GLN A 181 6.52 1.18 -1.56
N SER A 182 7.72 1.05 -0.98
CA SER A 182 8.55 2.18 -0.59
C SER A 182 8.97 3.03 -1.80
N VAL A 183 9.41 2.40 -2.89
CA VAL A 183 9.79 3.11 -4.13
C VAL A 183 8.62 3.90 -4.71
N LEU A 184 7.44 3.27 -4.81
CA LEU A 184 6.25 3.89 -5.41
C LEU A 184 5.64 4.96 -4.50
N LEU A 185 5.70 4.83 -3.18
CA LEU A 185 5.27 5.87 -2.24
C LEU A 185 6.12 7.13 -2.39
N HIS A 186 7.45 6.99 -2.51
CA HIS A 186 8.32 8.13 -2.77
C HIS A 186 8.04 8.76 -4.14
N LEU A 187 7.82 7.94 -5.19
CA LEU A 187 7.42 8.45 -6.50
C LEU A 187 6.14 9.28 -6.40
N LEU A 188 5.12 8.78 -5.71
CA LEU A 188 3.84 9.49 -5.55
C LEU A 188 4.01 10.79 -4.77
N VAL A 189 4.68 10.77 -3.61
CA VAL A 189 4.79 11.97 -2.78
C VAL A 189 5.60 13.08 -3.46
N PHE A 190 6.51 12.73 -4.38
CA PHE A 190 7.26 13.68 -5.21
C PHE A 190 6.61 13.96 -6.58
N HIS A 191 5.48 13.31 -6.88
CA HIS A 191 4.77 13.56 -8.14
C HIS A 191 4.39 15.04 -8.28
N PRO A 192 4.56 15.67 -9.46
CA PRO A 192 4.33 17.11 -9.64
C PRO A 192 2.96 17.59 -9.16
N VAL A 193 1.89 16.79 -9.31
CA VAL A 193 0.54 17.16 -8.87
C VAL A 193 0.36 17.07 -7.33
N LEU A 194 1.23 16.37 -6.62
CA LEU A 194 1.18 16.19 -5.16
C LEU A 194 2.22 17.01 -4.41
N ARG A 195 3.36 17.29 -5.02
CA ARG A 195 4.42 18.08 -4.39
C ARG A 195 3.96 19.53 -4.17
N ARG A 196 4.20 20.05 -2.98
CA ARG A 196 4.01 21.46 -2.64
C ARG A 196 5.28 22.26 -2.84
#